data_7ee1ca514af5354f41fc4626011fc646
#
_entry.id   7ee1ca514af5354f41fc4626011fc646
#
_cell.length_a   1.000
_cell.length_b   1.000
_cell.length_c   1.000
_cell.angle_alpha   90.00
_cell.angle_beta   90.00
_cell.angle_gamma   90.00
#
_symmetry.space_group_name_H-M   'P 1'
#
loop_
_entity.id
_entity.type
_entity.pdbx_description
1 polymer ?
#
loop_
_entity_poly.entity_id
_entity_poly.type
_entity_poly.pdbx_seq_one_letter_code
_entity_poly.pdbx_strand_id
1 'polypeptide(L)'
;MDKVKFGVIGLGHIGKRHSEMIFRNNSCELVAICDIVSKEILDIENYNVPFYNNHIDLVSSHPEIDVVCICTPNGSHSDISIDVLNYDKHIVIEKPIGLSKAKCESVIFKALQKNKQVFAVMQNRYSPPSLWLKEIIDAKKLGEIFMVQVNCYWNRDDRYYKKGGWKGTLEHDGGTLFTQFSHFIDIMYWLFGDIENIEGKFADF
;
A
#
# COMPACT_ATOMS: atom_id res chain seq x y z
N MET A 1 -26.14 -6.97 -8.07
CA MET A 1 -24.97 -7.54 -7.39
C MET A 1 -24.87 -6.87 -6.04
N ASP A 2 -24.57 -7.62 -5.02
CA ASP A 2 -24.30 -7.06 -3.71
C ASP A 2 -23.00 -6.23 -3.78
N LYS A 3 -22.93 -5.15 -3.01
CA LYS A 3 -21.75 -4.31 -2.96
C LYS A 3 -20.62 -5.02 -2.20
N VAL A 4 -19.40 -4.84 -2.65
CA VAL A 4 -18.22 -5.28 -1.88
C VAL A 4 -18.04 -4.35 -0.68
N LYS A 5 -17.95 -4.91 0.51
CA LYS A 5 -17.90 -4.20 1.79
C LYS A 5 -16.47 -4.02 2.28
N PHE A 6 -16.10 -2.78 2.54
CA PHE A 6 -14.74 -2.40 2.91
C PHE A 6 -14.64 -1.86 4.33
N GLY A 7 -13.54 -2.22 5.00
CA GLY A 7 -12.98 -1.50 6.14
C GLY A 7 -11.70 -0.78 5.75
N VAL A 8 -11.38 0.34 6.40
CA VAL A 8 -10.10 1.06 6.19
C VAL A 8 -9.39 1.26 7.51
N ILE A 9 -8.13 0.85 7.58
CA ILE A 9 -7.24 0.98 8.72
C ILE A 9 -6.10 1.94 8.38
N GLY A 10 -5.95 3.01 9.19
CA GLY A 10 -5.03 4.10 8.92
C GLY A 10 -5.68 5.19 8.06
N LEU A 11 -6.02 6.33 8.65
CA LEU A 11 -6.73 7.43 8.01
C LEU A 11 -5.86 8.67 7.81
N GLY A 12 -4.58 8.45 7.57
CA GLY A 12 -3.69 9.45 7.03
C GLY A 12 -4.11 9.87 5.60
N HIS A 13 -3.24 10.59 4.90
CA HIS A 13 -3.55 11.08 3.54
C HIS A 13 -4.03 9.96 2.59
N ILE A 14 -3.36 8.79 2.60
CA ILE A 14 -3.70 7.73 1.66
C ILE A 14 -4.95 6.96 2.08
N GLY A 15 -5.18 6.74 3.38
CA GLY A 15 -6.40 6.07 3.83
C GLY A 15 -7.65 6.87 3.58
N LYS A 16 -7.60 8.20 3.73
CA LYS A 16 -8.68 9.10 3.30
C LYS A 16 -8.97 8.94 1.81
N ARG A 17 -7.93 8.82 0.97
CA ARG A 17 -8.12 8.61 -0.47
C ARG A 17 -8.74 7.26 -0.79
N HIS A 18 -8.33 6.18 -0.11
CA HIS A 18 -9.00 4.88 -0.25
C HIS A 18 -10.47 4.97 0.13
N SER A 19 -10.79 5.57 1.27
CA SER A 19 -12.17 5.78 1.73
C SER A 19 -13.00 6.56 0.70
N GLU A 20 -12.44 7.63 0.14
CA GLU A 20 -13.08 8.43 -0.91
C GLU A 20 -13.35 7.61 -2.18
N MET A 21 -12.39 6.79 -2.62
CA MET A 21 -12.56 5.96 -3.81
C MET A 21 -13.61 4.87 -3.60
N ILE A 22 -13.64 4.26 -2.42
CA ILE A 22 -14.69 3.30 -2.05
C ILE A 22 -16.05 3.98 -2.07
N PHE A 23 -16.16 5.16 -1.47
CA PHE A 23 -17.43 5.91 -1.42
C PHE A 23 -17.94 6.32 -2.81
N ARG A 24 -17.04 6.67 -3.73
CA ARG A 24 -17.40 7.07 -5.11
C ARG A 24 -17.77 5.88 -6.01
N ASN A 25 -17.47 4.66 -5.61
CA ASN A 25 -17.73 3.47 -6.42
C ASN A 25 -19.08 2.86 -6.04
N ASN A 26 -20.02 2.86 -6.98
CA ASN A 26 -21.37 2.33 -6.76
C ASN A 26 -21.43 0.83 -6.42
N SER A 27 -20.38 0.07 -6.75
CA SER A 27 -20.25 -1.35 -6.43
C SER A 27 -19.56 -1.62 -5.08
N CYS A 28 -19.20 -0.57 -4.34
CA CYS A 28 -18.51 -0.67 -3.06
C CYS A 28 -19.31 0.00 -1.94
N GLU A 29 -19.01 -0.41 -0.71
CA GLU A 29 -19.56 0.17 0.51
C GLU A 29 -18.46 0.30 1.55
N LEU A 30 -18.31 1.49 2.13
CA LEU A 30 -17.43 1.71 3.29
C LEU A 30 -18.24 1.40 4.55
N VAL A 31 -17.87 0.34 5.27
CA VAL A 31 -18.59 -0.15 6.45
C VAL A 31 -18.05 0.45 7.74
N ALA A 32 -16.73 0.48 7.91
CA ALA A 32 -16.08 0.98 9.12
C ALA A 32 -14.68 1.50 8.83
N ILE A 33 -14.19 2.35 9.72
CA ILE A 33 -12.86 2.97 9.64
C ILE A 33 -12.13 2.86 10.98
N CYS A 34 -10.79 2.79 10.93
CA CYS A 34 -9.94 2.68 12.12
C CYS A 34 -8.69 3.54 12.02
N ASP A 35 -8.37 4.26 13.08
CA ASP A 35 -7.08 4.91 13.28
C ASP A 35 -6.78 5.02 14.78
N ILE A 36 -5.49 5.07 15.14
CA ILE A 36 -5.06 5.32 16.54
C ILE A 36 -5.24 6.79 16.95
N VAL A 37 -5.38 7.69 15.98
CA VAL A 37 -5.63 9.13 16.17
C VAL A 37 -7.13 9.37 16.11
N SER A 38 -7.65 10.28 16.94
CA SER A 38 -9.08 10.54 17.02
C SER A 38 -9.66 11.21 15.76
N LYS A 39 -10.97 11.07 15.55
CA LYS A 39 -11.69 11.62 14.40
C LYS A 39 -11.49 13.13 14.23
N GLU A 40 -11.50 13.87 15.32
CA GLU A 40 -11.38 15.34 15.35
C GLU A 40 -10.00 15.78 14.82
N ILE A 41 -8.92 15.09 15.25
CA ILE A 41 -7.56 15.38 14.78
C ILE A 41 -7.37 15.02 13.32
N LEU A 42 -8.03 13.96 12.89
CA LEU A 42 -7.97 13.48 11.50
C LEU A 42 -8.84 14.27 10.54
N ASP A 43 -9.73 15.14 11.02
CA ASP A 43 -10.71 15.87 10.19
C ASP A 43 -11.52 14.91 9.28
N ILE A 44 -12.14 13.91 9.91
CA ILE A 44 -12.95 12.86 9.26
C ILE A 44 -14.34 12.73 9.88
N GLU A 45 -14.83 13.77 10.53
CA GLU A 45 -16.14 13.79 11.17
C GLU A 45 -17.29 13.56 10.17
N ASN A 46 -17.05 13.88 8.90
CA ASN A 46 -18.01 13.68 7.80
C ASN A 46 -18.21 12.22 7.39
N TYR A 47 -17.36 11.29 7.86
CA TYR A 47 -17.54 9.88 7.59
C TYR A 47 -18.64 9.32 8.49
N ASN A 48 -19.82 9.09 7.91
CA ASN A 48 -20.98 8.56 8.63
C ASN A 48 -20.92 7.03 8.76
N VAL A 49 -19.79 6.52 9.27
CA VAL A 49 -19.56 5.09 9.53
C VAL A 49 -18.91 4.90 10.90
N PRO A 50 -19.03 3.72 11.53
CA PRO A 50 -18.35 3.37 12.78
C PRO A 50 -16.85 3.65 12.71
N PHE A 51 -16.30 4.21 13.79
CA PHE A 51 -14.88 4.48 13.96
C PHE A 51 -14.32 3.70 15.14
N TYR A 52 -13.15 3.10 14.93
CA TYR A 52 -12.45 2.29 15.93
C TYR A 52 -11.03 2.82 16.14
N ASN A 53 -10.53 2.72 17.38
CA ASN A 53 -9.12 3.03 17.68
C ASN A 53 -8.22 1.78 17.63
N ASN A 54 -8.80 0.61 17.45
CA ASN A 54 -8.10 -0.66 17.34
C ASN A 54 -8.62 -1.44 16.13
N HIS A 55 -7.71 -1.96 15.32
CA HIS A 55 -8.09 -2.68 14.09
C HIS A 55 -8.73 -4.04 14.38
N ILE A 56 -8.39 -4.69 15.51
CA ILE A 56 -9.04 -5.94 15.92
C ILE A 56 -10.51 -5.70 16.25
N ASP A 57 -10.81 -4.61 16.95
CA ASP A 57 -12.18 -4.25 17.27
C ASP A 57 -13.01 -3.98 16.00
N LEU A 58 -12.40 -3.32 15.00
CA LEU A 58 -13.03 -3.11 13.71
C LEU A 58 -13.41 -4.43 13.04
N VAL A 59 -12.43 -5.34 12.86
CA VAL A 59 -12.66 -6.57 12.08
C VAL A 59 -13.54 -7.58 12.83
N SER A 60 -13.49 -7.60 14.17
CA SER A 60 -14.32 -8.48 14.98
C SER A 60 -15.77 -8.01 15.07
N SER A 61 -16.00 -6.69 15.07
CA SER A 61 -17.37 -6.10 15.14
C SER A 61 -18.10 -6.14 13.79
N HIS A 62 -17.39 -6.31 12.69
CA HIS A 62 -17.93 -6.25 11.33
C HIS A 62 -17.63 -7.52 10.53
N PRO A 63 -18.28 -8.66 10.86
CA PRO A 63 -18.10 -9.91 10.11
C PRO A 63 -18.52 -9.78 8.64
N GLU A 64 -19.37 -8.83 8.30
CA GLU A 64 -19.84 -8.56 6.93
C GLU A 64 -18.81 -7.88 6.02
N ILE A 65 -17.70 -7.35 6.55
CA ILE A 65 -16.63 -6.77 5.73
C ILE A 65 -15.98 -7.88 4.88
N ASP A 66 -15.87 -7.64 3.59
CA ASP A 66 -15.20 -8.53 2.64
C ASP A 66 -13.70 -8.23 2.55
N VAL A 67 -13.36 -6.95 2.49
CA VAL A 67 -12.00 -6.46 2.20
C VAL A 67 -11.59 -5.38 3.20
N VAL A 68 -10.37 -5.44 3.68
CA VAL A 68 -9.79 -4.39 4.54
C VAL A 68 -8.63 -3.70 3.81
N CYS A 69 -8.71 -2.37 3.70
CA CYS A 69 -7.60 -1.55 3.22
C CYS A 69 -6.65 -1.21 4.38
N ILE A 70 -5.37 -1.51 4.24
CA ILE A 70 -4.33 -1.24 5.22
C ILE A 70 -3.47 -0.08 4.71
N CYS A 71 -3.60 1.08 5.36
CA CYS A 71 -3.03 2.37 4.95
C CYS A 71 -2.22 3.03 6.08
N THR A 72 -1.68 2.24 6.97
CA THR A 72 -0.89 2.63 8.13
C THR A 72 0.57 2.94 7.76
N PRO A 73 1.47 3.31 8.70
CA PRO A 73 2.90 3.36 8.42
C PRO A 73 3.47 2.02 7.97
N ASN A 74 4.48 2.06 7.07
CA ASN A 74 5.01 0.88 6.38
C ASN A 74 5.40 -0.27 7.32
N GLY A 75 6.02 0.04 8.47
CA GLY A 75 6.49 -0.96 9.42
C GLY A 75 5.40 -1.83 10.04
N SER A 76 4.16 -1.32 10.09
CA SER A 76 3.01 -2.03 10.68
C SER A 76 2.18 -2.83 9.66
N HIS A 77 2.43 -2.66 8.36
CA HIS A 77 1.63 -3.27 7.31
C HIS A 77 1.50 -4.78 7.45
N SER A 78 2.62 -5.48 7.58
CA SER A 78 2.64 -6.94 7.62
C SER A 78 1.94 -7.50 8.85
N ASP A 79 2.15 -6.89 10.01
CA ASP A 79 1.61 -7.38 11.28
C ASP A 79 0.08 -7.18 11.31
N ILE A 80 -0.41 -6.01 10.94
CA ILE A 80 -1.84 -5.74 10.78
C ILE A 80 -2.48 -6.65 9.72
N SER A 81 -1.77 -6.91 8.61
CA SER A 81 -2.25 -7.83 7.57
C SER A 81 -2.50 -9.23 8.10
N ILE A 82 -1.57 -9.76 8.91
CA ILE A 82 -1.71 -11.08 9.52
C ILE A 82 -2.90 -11.12 10.48
N ASP A 83 -3.07 -10.07 11.27
CA ASP A 83 -4.20 -9.95 12.18
C ASP A 83 -5.53 -9.95 11.41
N VAL A 84 -5.67 -9.13 10.39
CA VAL A 84 -6.87 -9.05 9.55
C VAL A 84 -7.18 -10.36 8.83
N LEU A 85 -6.15 -11.04 8.32
CA LEU A 85 -6.29 -12.36 7.67
C LEU A 85 -6.78 -13.44 8.65
N ASN A 86 -6.48 -13.32 9.96
CA ASN A 86 -7.03 -14.23 10.97
C ASN A 86 -8.57 -14.14 11.08
N TYR A 87 -9.16 -13.00 10.73
CA TYR A 87 -10.60 -12.77 10.67
C TYR A 87 -11.22 -13.07 9.30
N ASP A 88 -10.50 -13.82 8.46
CA ASP A 88 -10.97 -14.29 7.14
C ASP A 88 -11.39 -13.16 6.18
N LYS A 89 -10.67 -12.02 6.19
CA LYS A 89 -10.88 -10.90 5.28
C LYS A 89 -9.87 -10.93 4.13
N HIS A 90 -10.27 -10.47 2.96
CA HIS A 90 -9.32 -10.08 1.91
C HIS A 90 -8.64 -8.77 2.30
N ILE A 91 -7.45 -8.50 1.77
CA ILE A 91 -6.75 -7.26 2.07
C ILE A 91 -6.30 -6.52 0.81
N VAL A 92 -6.44 -5.21 0.85
CA VAL A 92 -5.75 -4.25 -0.02
C VAL A 92 -4.71 -3.56 0.85
N ILE A 93 -3.45 -3.72 0.54
CA ILE A 93 -2.35 -3.21 1.35
C ILE A 93 -1.56 -2.16 0.59
N GLU A 94 -1.32 -1.01 1.23
CA GLU A 94 -0.41 -0.01 0.69
C GLU A 94 1.03 -0.54 0.62
N LYS A 95 1.75 0.00 -0.30
CA LYS A 95 3.17 -0.36 -0.47
C LYS A 95 4.05 0.29 0.61
N PRO A 96 5.11 -0.40 1.03
CA PRO A 96 5.44 -1.80 0.76
C PRO A 96 4.58 -2.76 1.61
N ILE A 97 4.42 -4.00 1.20
CA ILE A 97 3.73 -5.05 2.00
C ILE A 97 4.40 -5.23 3.37
N GLY A 98 5.70 -5.10 3.40
CA GLY A 98 6.52 -5.18 4.61
C GLY A 98 7.94 -4.69 4.35
N LEU A 99 8.69 -4.42 5.42
CA LEU A 99 10.05 -3.89 5.36
C LEU A 99 11.13 -4.98 5.24
N SER A 100 10.73 -6.24 5.06
CA SER A 100 11.65 -7.33 4.77
C SER A 100 10.97 -8.42 3.95
N LYS A 101 11.77 -9.21 3.22
CA LYS A 101 11.29 -10.37 2.46
C LYS A 101 10.49 -11.32 3.37
N ALA A 102 11.02 -11.66 4.53
CA ALA A 102 10.38 -12.58 5.48
C ALA A 102 8.99 -12.07 5.93
N LYS A 103 8.84 -10.75 6.20
CA LYS A 103 7.54 -10.15 6.53
C LYS A 103 6.56 -10.22 5.37
N CYS A 104 7.01 -9.95 4.14
CA CYS A 104 6.16 -10.08 2.95
C CYS A 104 5.70 -11.54 2.73
N GLU A 105 6.63 -12.49 2.81
CA GLU A 105 6.33 -13.92 2.67
C GLU A 105 5.36 -14.42 3.73
N SER A 106 5.47 -13.95 4.98
CA SER A 106 4.54 -14.33 6.05
C SER A 106 3.11 -13.88 5.77
N VAL A 107 2.91 -12.69 5.20
CA VAL A 107 1.59 -12.20 4.80
C VAL A 107 1.02 -13.06 3.66
N ILE A 108 1.82 -13.33 2.62
CA ILE A 108 1.40 -14.15 1.48
C ILE A 108 1.05 -15.58 1.93
N PHE A 109 1.91 -16.19 2.76
CA PHE A 109 1.67 -17.52 3.28
C PHE A 109 0.39 -17.59 4.13
N LYS A 110 0.17 -16.59 4.99
CA LYS A 110 -1.05 -16.49 5.78
C LYS A 110 -2.29 -16.36 4.91
N ALA A 111 -2.24 -15.55 3.87
CA ALA A 111 -3.34 -15.37 2.94
C ALA A 111 -3.68 -16.68 2.20
N LEU A 112 -2.65 -17.42 1.77
CA LEU A 112 -2.83 -18.74 1.15
C LEU A 112 -3.48 -19.73 2.11
N GLN A 113 -3.01 -19.79 3.37
CA GLN A 113 -3.60 -20.65 4.41
C GLN A 113 -5.08 -20.34 4.65
N LYS A 114 -5.46 -19.08 4.56
CA LYS A 114 -6.83 -18.58 4.80
C LYS A 114 -7.68 -18.55 3.52
N ASN A 115 -7.12 -18.93 2.38
CA ASN A 115 -7.78 -18.80 1.06
C ASN A 115 -8.29 -17.36 0.81
N LYS A 116 -7.46 -16.36 1.13
CA LYS A 116 -7.75 -14.93 0.95
C LYS A 116 -6.80 -14.29 -0.04
N GLN A 117 -7.24 -13.20 -0.64
CA GLN A 117 -6.46 -12.43 -1.60
C GLN A 117 -5.74 -11.28 -0.91
N VAL A 118 -4.54 -10.99 -1.38
CA VAL A 118 -3.74 -9.82 -1.00
C VAL A 118 -3.49 -8.99 -2.26
N PHE A 119 -3.94 -7.75 -2.24
CA PHE A 119 -3.76 -6.79 -3.32
C PHE A 119 -2.78 -5.70 -2.87
N ALA A 120 -1.52 -5.80 -3.30
CA ALA A 120 -0.53 -4.74 -3.06
C ALA A 120 -0.79 -3.56 -3.99
N VAL A 121 -0.81 -2.35 -3.44
CA VAL A 121 -1.10 -1.13 -4.20
C VAL A 121 0.15 -0.66 -4.95
N MET A 122 0.24 -1.03 -6.22
CA MET A 122 1.27 -0.57 -7.16
C MET A 122 0.63 0.31 -8.25
N GLN A 123 0.08 1.44 -7.82
CA GLN A 123 -0.75 2.30 -8.66
C GLN A 123 -0.06 2.84 -9.92
N ASN A 124 1.27 2.97 -9.91
CA ASN A 124 2.01 3.47 -11.07
C ASN A 124 1.91 2.54 -12.29
N ARG A 125 1.68 1.25 -12.08
CA ARG A 125 1.43 0.30 -13.19
C ARG A 125 0.18 0.65 -14.00
N TYR A 126 -0.79 1.31 -13.36
CA TYR A 126 -2.08 1.68 -13.96
C TYR A 126 -2.12 3.10 -14.51
N SER A 127 -1.02 3.83 -14.47
CA SER A 127 -0.95 5.14 -15.08
C SER A 127 -0.95 5.03 -16.61
N PRO A 128 -1.61 5.95 -17.35
CA PRO A 128 -1.65 5.87 -18.80
C PRO A 128 -0.26 5.76 -19.48
N PRO A 129 0.77 6.52 -19.06
CA PRO A 129 2.11 6.36 -19.62
C PRO A 129 2.72 4.98 -19.37
N SER A 130 2.50 4.39 -18.18
CA SER A 130 3.05 3.06 -17.85
C SER A 130 2.37 1.96 -18.66
N LEU A 131 1.06 2.01 -18.81
CA LEU A 131 0.31 1.07 -19.64
C LEU A 131 0.74 1.15 -21.11
N TRP A 132 0.85 2.37 -21.64
CA TRP A 132 1.32 2.57 -23.01
C TRP A 132 2.74 2.03 -23.23
N LEU A 133 3.66 2.28 -22.29
CA LEU A 133 5.02 1.76 -22.38
C LEU A 133 5.05 0.23 -22.30
N LYS A 134 4.21 -0.35 -21.44
CA LYS A 134 4.05 -1.82 -21.35
C LYS A 134 3.60 -2.43 -22.66
N GLU A 135 2.59 -1.85 -23.31
CA GLU A 135 2.12 -2.29 -24.63
C GLU A 135 3.23 -2.26 -25.71
N ILE A 136 4.06 -1.21 -25.71
CA ILE A 136 5.19 -1.09 -26.64
C ILE A 136 6.22 -2.18 -26.42
N ILE A 137 6.57 -2.44 -25.16
CA ILE A 137 7.57 -3.44 -24.77
C ILE A 137 7.06 -4.86 -25.08
N ASP A 138 5.83 -5.17 -24.67
CA ASP A 138 5.23 -6.50 -24.90
C ASP A 138 5.06 -6.80 -26.38
N ALA A 139 4.74 -5.80 -27.19
CA ALA A 139 4.66 -5.89 -28.63
C ALA A 139 6.05 -5.92 -29.34
N LYS A 140 7.15 -5.87 -28.57
CA LYS A 140 8.55 -5.84 -29.07
C LYS A 140 8.81 -4.74 -30.11
N LYS A 141 8.09 -3.63 -30.03
CA LYS A 141 8.23 -2.51 -30.99
C LYS A 141 9.60 -1.82 -30.94
N LEU A 142 10.33 -1.96 -29.81
CA LEU A 142 11.67 -1.42 -29.64
C LEU A 142 12.78 -2.44 -30.01
N GLY A 143 12.39 -3.65 -30.42
CA GLY A 143 13.36 -4.72 -30.63
C GLY A 143 13.97 -5.22 -29.32
N GLU A 144 15.25 -5.57 -29.36
CA GLU A 144 16.00 -5.98 -28.17
C GLU A 144 16.43 -4.75 -27.35
N ILE A 145 16.15 -4.77 -26.05
CA ILE A 145 16.47 -3.65 -25.14
C ILE A 145 17.79 -3.95 -24.43
N PHE A 146 18.82 -3.18 -24.74
CA PHE A 146 20.16 -3.37 -24.20
C PHE A 146 20.48 -2.56 -22.94
N MET A 147 19.75 -1.46 -22.72
CA MET A 147 19.98 -0.58 -21.59
C MET A 147 18.70 0.17 -21.22
N VAL A 148 18.47 0.30 -19.93
CA VAL A 148 17.43 1.13 -19.36
C VAL A 148 18.05 2.07 -18.34
N GLN A 149 17.75 3.36 -18.44
CA GLN A 149 18.16 4.36 -17.47
C GLN A 149 16.93 5.06 -16.91
N VAL A 150 16.82 5.06 -15.58
CA VAL A 150 15.75 5.75 -14.86
C VAL A 150 16.37 6.79 -13.94
N ASN A 151 16.00 8.05 -14.13
CA ASN A 151 16.42 9.15 -13.27
C ASN A 151 15.23 9.63 -12.46
N CYS A 152 15.38 9.66 -11.14
CA CYS A 152 14.34 10.15 -10.23
C CYS A 152 14.94 11.19 -9.29
N TYR A 153 14.44 12.40 -9.36
CA TYR A 153 14.86 13.53 -8.52
C TYR A 153 13.65 13.95 -7.68
N TRP A 154 13.73 13.71 -6.38
CA TRP A 154 12.62 14.00 -5.50
C TRP A 154 13.08 14.68 -4.22
N ASN A 155 12.79 15.96 -4.08
CA ASN A 155 13.08 16.69 -2.86
C ASN A 155 12.08 16.39 -1.76
N ARG A 156 12.59 16.04 -0.58
CA ARG A 156 11.84 15.89 0.66
C ARG A 156 12.58 16.63 1.77
N ASP A 157 11.94 17.64 2.33
CA ASP A 157 12.49 18.51 3.37
C ASP A 157 11.87 18.22 4.75
N ASP A 158 12.15 19.06 5.75
CA ASP A 158 11.68 18.96 7.12
C ASP A 158 10.13 18.95 7.25
N ARG A 159 9.41 19.44 6.24
CA ARG A 159 7.95 19.36 6.20
C ARG A 159 7.47 17.93 5.99
N TYR A 160 8.27 17.11 5.33
CA TYR A 160 8.00 15.70 5.12
C TYR A 160 8.56 14.84 6.27
N TYR A 161 9.79 15.12 6.71
CA TYR A 161 10.49 14.40 7.78
C TYR A 161 10.30 15.12 9.12
N LYS A 162 9.08 15.25 9.58
CA LYS A 162 8.77 15.93 10.84
C LYS A 162 9.36 15.17 12.03
N LYS A 163 9.99 15.91 12.95
CA LYS A 163 10.50 15.34 14.21
C LYS A 163 9.36 14.66 14.99
N GLY A 164 9.58 13.41 15.39
CA GLY A 164 8.57 12.58 16.06
C GLY A 164 7.55 11.92 15.13
N GLY A 165 7.65 12.15 13.80
CA GLY A 165 6.88 11.42 12.79
C GLY A 165 7.48 10.04 12.50
N TRP A 166 6.74 9.19 11.82
CA TRP A 166 7.19 7.85 11.45
C TRP A 166 8.13 7.85 10.22
N LYS A 167 8.03 8.87 9.36
CA LYS A 167 8.82 9.00 8.14
C LYS A 167 10.29 9.28 8.48
N GLY A 168 11.18 8.59 7.77
CA GLY A 168 12.62 8.65 8.03
C GLY A 168 13.09 7.75 9.18
N THR A 169 12.19 7.03 9.86
CA THR A 169 12.58 6.05 10.88
C THR A 169 12.86 4.68 10.25
N LEU A 170 13.85 3.96 10.76
CA LEU A 170 14.18 2.63 10.26
C LEU A 170 13.02 1.65 10.46
N GLU A 171 12.33 1.74 11.59
CA GLU A 171 11.27 0.84 12.01
C GLU A 171 9.98 0.99 11.18
N HIS A 172 9.58 2.23 10.87
CA HIS A 172 8.28 2.49 10.26
C HIS A 172 8.35 2.93 8.81
N ASP A 173 9.46 3.52 8.35
CA ASP A 173 9.64 3.98 6.99
C ASP A 173 10.45 3.00 6.14
N GLY A 174 11.55 2.48 6.67
CA GLY A 174 12.47 1.58 5.98
C GLY A 174 13.41 2.28 5.00
N GLY A 175 13.28 3.61 4.84
CA GLY A 175 14.09 4.43 3.96
C GLY A 175 13.49 4.67 2.57
N THR A 176 14.18 5.47 1.78
CA THR A 176 13.69 5.99 0.49
C THR A 176 13.40 4.91 -0.56
N LEU A 177 14.16 3.81 -0.56
CA LEU A 177 13.92 2.70 -1.49
C LEU A 177 12.58 1.99 -1.23
N PHE A 178 12.15 1.89 0.03
CA PHE A 178 10.84 1.33 0.38
C PHE A 178 9.71 2.33 0.20
N THR A 179 9.94 3.60 0.50
CA THR A 179 8.85 4.59 0.57
C THR A 179 8.63 5.30 -0.75
N GLN A 180 9.66 5.92 -1.33
CA GLN A 180 9.52 6.72 -2.54
C GLN A 180 9.88 5.93 -3.81
N PHE A 181 11.02 5.25 -3.81
CA PHE A 181 11.56 4.64 -5.02
C PHE A 181 11.06 3.22 -5.30
N SER A 182 10.34 2.61 -4.38
CA SER A 182 9.69 1.32 -4.61
C SER A 182 8.82 1.29 -5.87
N HIS A 183 8.16 2.39 -6.21
CA HIS A 183 7.37 2.49 -7.44
C HIS A 183 8.23 2.39 -8.71
N PHE A 184 9.44 2.96 -8.71
CA PHE A 184 10.33 2.92 -9.87
C PHE A 184 10.97 1.53 -10.00
N ILE A 185 11.35 0.92 -8.87
CA ILE A 185 11.85 -0.46 -8.84
C ILE A 185 10.77 -1.42 -9.36
N ASP A 186 9.53 -1.23 -8.90
CA ASP A 186 8.39 -2.03 -9.33
C ASP A 186 8.10 -1.88 -10.84
N ILE A 187 8.13 -0.66 -11.36
CA ILE A 187 7.94 -0.40 -12.80
C ILE A 187 9.07 -1.05 -13.63
N MET A 188 10.32 -0.96 -13.20
CA MET A 188 11.43 -1.63 -13.90
C MET A 188 11.23 -3.14 -13.92
N TYR A 189 10.91 -3.73 -12.78
CA TYR A 189 10.61 -5.16 -12.69
C TYR A 189 9.43 -5.57 -13.58
N TRP A 190 8.34 -4.81 -13.55
CA TRP A 190 7.12 -5.08 -14.31
C TRP A 190 7.31 -4.95 -15.83
N LEU A 191 8.15 -4.03 -16.27
CA LEU A 191 8.41 -3.79 -17.69
C LEU A 191 9.49 -4.71 -18.27
N PHE A 192 10.54 -5.01 -17.50
CA PHE A 192 11.76 -5.64 -18.02
C PHE A 192 12.07 -7.01 -17.39
N GLY A 193 11.32 -7.43 -16.36
CA GLY A 193 11.51 -8.70 -15.68
C GLY A 193 12.49 -8.64 -14.51
N ASP A 194 13.08 -9.79 -14.17
CA ASP A 194 13.93 -9.95 -13.00
C ASP A 194 15.19 -9.09 -13.07
N ILE A 195 15.65 -8.65 -11.90
CA ILE A 195 16.85 -7.83 -11.73
C ILE A 195 17.91 -8.66 -11.03
N GLU A 196 19.05 -8.83 -11.67
CA GLU A 196 20.20 -9.57 -11.15
C GLU A 196 21.41 -8.63 -10.94
N ASN A 197 22.34 -9.05 -10.10
CA ASN A 197 23.62 -8.36 -9.87
C ASN A 197 23.47 -6.87 -9.51
N ILE A 198 22.80 -6.61 -8.38
CA ILE A 198 22.52 -5.25 -7.92
C ILE A 198 23.75 -4.66 -7.23
N GLU A 199 24.18 -3.50 -7.70
CA GLU A 199 25.18 -2.65 -7.03
C GLU A 199 24.57 -1.30 -6.66
N GLY A 200 24.90 -0.77 -5.48
CA GLY A 200 24.39 0.51 -4.99
C GLY A 200 25.48 1.37 -4.36
N LYS A 201 25.38 2.67 -4.56
CA LYS A 201 26.20 3.67 -3.84
C LYS A 201 25.28 4.68 -3.18
N PHE A 202 25.54 4.97 -1.92
CA PHE A 202 24.82 5.95 -1.12
C PHE A 202 25.80 7.04 -0.69
N ALA A 203 25.33 8.28 -0.69
CA ALA A 203 26.06 9.43 -0.17
C ALA A 203 25.08 10.39 0.50
N ASP A 204 25.51 10.94 1.63
CA ASP A 204 24.86 12.06 2.32
C ASP A 204 25.67 13.33 2.03
N PHE A 205 24.97 14.46 1.83
CA PHE A 205 25.58 15.75 1.55
C PHE A 205 25.12 16.79 2.56
#